data_4a568211ce10aa90cb400691727a3e6e
#
_entry.id   4a568211ce10aa90cb400691727a3e6e
#
_cell.length_a   1.000
_cell.length_b   1.000
_cell.length_c   1.000
_cell.angle_alpha   90.00
_cell.angle_beta   90.00
_cell.angle_gamma   90.00
#
_symmetry.space_group_name_H-M   'P 1'
#
loop_
_entity.id
_entity.type
_entity.pdbx_description
1 polymer ?
#
loop_
_entity_poly.entity_id
_entity_poly.type
_entity_poly.pdbx_seq_one_letter_code
_entity_poly.pdbx_strand_id
1 'polypeptide(L)'
;MNNSGDKKRQRQRKQHHRPHDLGAIFEKHVKYEFEDPDVEATMKTMVKEPYVHHVPALTGGIGYNGVRDFYTNQLVGKMPADTKIQHISRTVGKDQVVDELILRFTHDREIKFMLPGIPPTGKSVELPHVVVMKFNGNKIAHEHIYWDQASLLAQVGLLDKKTYL
;
A
#
# COMPACT_ATOMS: atom_id res chain seq x y z
N MET A 1 16.36 -13.50 -68.81
CA MET A 1 15.08 -13.70 -68.14
C MET A 1 15.34 -14.01 -66.69
N ASN A 2 15.53 -13.05 -65.84
CA ASN A 2 15.80 -13.24 -64.41
C ASN A 2 14.76 -12.45 -63.63
N ASN A 3 13.91 -13.20 -62.94
CA ASN A 3 12.88 -12.66 -62.08
C ASN A 3 13.41 -12.65 -60.64
N SER A 4 13.92 -11.48 -60.19
CA SER A 4 14.39 -11.28 -58.85
C SER A 4 13.23 -10.83 -57.97
N GLY A 5 12.60 -11.77 -57.31
CA GLY A 5 11.57 -11.50 -56.30
C GLY A 5 12.14 -10.80 -55.07
N ASP A 6 11.83 -9.53 -54.98
CA ASP A 6 12.19 -8.67 -53.82
C ASP A 6 11.33 -8.98 -52.60
N LYS A 7 11.84 -9.88 -51.73
CA LYS A 7 11.20 -10.16 -50.44
C LYS A 7 11.47 -9.04 -49.48
N LYS A 8 10.62 -8.03 -49.47
CA LYS A 8 10.55 -7.05 -48.39
C LYS A 8 10.27 -7.75 -47.07
N ARG A 9 11.34 -8.01 -46.32
CA ARG A 9 11.24 -8.37 -44.91
C ARG A 9 10.68 -7.19 -44.13
N GLN A 10 9.40 -7.20 -43.84
CA GLN A 10 8.81 -6.35 -42.85
C GLN A 10 9.39 -6.71 -41.48
N ARG A 11 10.39 -5.97 -41.05
CA ARG A 11 10.83 -5.96 -39.65
C ARG A 11 9.70 -5.32 -38.84
N GLN A 12 8.83 -6.14 -38.27
CA GLN A 12 7.96 -5.70 -37.17
C GLN A 12 8.88 -5.20 -36.05
N ARG A 13 8.97 -3.89 -35.89
CA ARG A 13 9.53 -3.28 -34.69
C ARG A 13 8.65 -3.75 -33.52
N LYS A 14 9.12 -4.75 -32.77
CA LYS A 14 8.59 -4.99 -31.43
C LYS A 14 8.78 -3.69 -30.66
N GLN A 15 7.69 -2.97 -30.42
CA GLN A 15 7.69 -1.86 -29.46
C GLN A 15 8.17 -2.46 -28.14
N HIS A 16 9.37 -2.11 -27.72
CA HIS A 16 9.87 -2.39 -26.40
C HIS A 16 9.00 -1.55 -25.46
N HIS A 17 7.95 -2.17 -24.93
CA HIS A 17 7.20 -1.60 -23.84
C HIS A 17 8.20 -1.45 -22.69
N ARG A 18 8.60 -0.22 -22.36
CA ARG A 18 9.44 0.03 -21.19
C ARG A 18 8.66 -0.51 -20.00
N PRO A 19 9.26 -1.38 -19.19
CA PRO A 19 8.58 -1.87 -18.01
C PRO A 19 8.21 -0.64 -17.15
N HIS A 20 6.99 -0.63 -16.60
CA HIS A 20 6.56 0.41 -15.67
C HIS A 20 7.46 0.38 -14.44
N ASP A 21 7.84 1.54 -13.93
CA ASP A 21 8.52 1.66 -12.65
C ASP A 21 7.48 1.46 -11.53
N LEU A 22 7.33 0.21 -11.11
CA LEU A 22 6.36 -0.17 -10.09
C LEU A 22 6.71 0.45 -8.73
N GLY A 23 7.99 0.66 -8.45
CA GLY A 23 8.45 1.33 -7.24
C GLY A 23 7.99 2.79 -7.19
N ALA A 24 8.15 3.52 -8.29
CA ALA A 24 7.68 4.90 -8.37
C ALA A 24 6.14 5.02 -8.27
N ILE A 25 5.39 4.03 -8.81
CA ILE A 25 3.92 4.00 -8.67
C ILE A 25 3.54 3.75 -7.20
N PHE A 26 4.23 2.83 -6.54
CA PHE A 26 4.07 2.56 -5.11
C PHE A 26 4.29 3.83 -4.28
N GLU A 27 5.42 4.51 -4.47
CA GLU A 27 5.75 5.75 -3.74
C GLU A 27 4.70 6.84 -3.94
N LYS A 28 4.25 7.01 -5.18
CA LYS A 28 3.21 7.99 -5.50
C LYS A 28 1.89 7.68 -4.79
N HIS A 29 1.52 6.40 -4.70
CA HIS A 29 0.32 5.96 -4.01
C HIS A 29 0.40 6.28 -2.52
N VAL A 30 1.46 5.81 -1.84
CA VAL A 30 1.70 6.03 -0.41
C VAL A 30 1.79 7.54 -0.08
N LYS A 31 2.35 8.34 -0.97
CA LYS A 31 2.39 9.79 -0.82
C LYS A 31 0.99 10.39 -0.69
N TYR A 32 0.03 9.95 -1.53
CA TYR A 32 -1.36 10.42 -1.45
C TYR A 32 -2.13 9.88 -0.23
N GLU A 33 -1.65 8.82 0.40
CA GLU A 33 -2.24 8.34 1.64
C GLU A 33 -1.78 9.12 2.87
N PHE A 34 -0.49 9.50 2.94
CA PHE A 34 0.16 9.97 4.16
C PHE A 34 0.77 11.38 4.08
N GLU A 35 1.35 11.79 2.95
CA GLU A 35 2.07 13.07 2.84
C GLU A 35 1.19 14.18 2.27
N ASP A 36 0.54 13.93 1.15
CA ASP A 36 -0.38 14.82 0.44
C ASP A 36 -1.77 14.16 0.36
N PRO A 37 -2.52 14.06 1.47
CA PRO A 37 -3.73 13.25 1.54
C PRO A 37 -4.77 13.61 0.47
N ASP A 38 -4.99 12.70 -0.49
CA ASP A 38 -5.95 12.87 -1.59
C ASP A 38 -6.53 11.51 -2.00
N VAL A 39 -7.77 11.23 -1.58
CA VAL A 39 -8.47 9.97 -1.88
C VAL A 39 -8.63 9.75 -3.38
N GLU A 40 -8.99 10.77 -4.15
CA GLU A 40 -9.22 10.61 -5.59
C GLU A 40 -7.90 10.38 -6.35
N ALA A 41 -6.82 11.02 -5.92
CA ALA A 41 -5.49 10.77 -6.47
C ALA A 41 -4.99 9.37 -6.11
N THR A 42 -5.23 8.89 -4.89
CA THR A 42 -4.95 7.52 -4.44
C THR A 42 -5.70 6.52 -5.32
N MET A 43 -7.02 6.67 -5.46
CA MET A 43 -7.86 5.79 -6.31
C MET A 43 -7.43 5.78 -7.77
N LYS A 44 -6.95 6.90 -8.32
CA LYS A 44 -6.43 6.97 -9.70
C LYS A 44 -5.18 6.14 -9.95
N THR A 45 -4.45 5.74 -8.93
CA THR A 45 -3.30 4.82 -9.05
C THR A 45 -3.73 3.35 -9.15
N MET A 46 -4.97 3.03 -8.79
CA MET A 46 -5.50 1.68 -8.73
C MET A 46 -6.27 1.27 -9.99
N VAL A 47 -6.51 -0.02 -10.15
CA VAL A 47 -7.41 -0.58 -11.17
C VAL A 47 -8.87 -0.22 -10.89
N LYS A 48 -9.78 -0.56 -11.84
CA LYS A 48 -11.22 -0.28 -11.69
C LYS A 48 -11.86 -1.03 -10.52
N GLU A 49 -11.42 -2.27 -10.26
CA GLU A 49 -11.94 -3.13 -9.18
C GLU A 49 -10.78 -3.55 -8.26
N PRO A 50 -10.29 -2.65 -7.40
CA PRO A 50 -9.20 -2.93 -6.49
C PRO A 50 -9.69 -3.62 -5.22
N TYR A 51 -8.75 -4.13 -4.41
CA TYR A 51 -9.03 -4.39 -3.01
C TYR A 51 -7.83 -4.04 -2.11
N VAL A 52 -8.12 -3.70 -0.86
CA VAL A 52 -7.14 -3.39 0.18
C VAL A 52 -7.47 -4.24 1.40
N HIS A 53 -6.47 -4.87 1.98
CA HIS A 53 -6.64 -5.72 3.14
C HIS A 53 -5.53 -5.52 4.17
N HIS A 54 -5.89 -4.94 5.31
CA HIS A 54 -5.06 -4.87 6.51
C HIS A 54 -5.26 -6.15 7.29
N VAL A 55 -4.37 -7.13 7.06
CA VAL A 55 -4.55 -8.51 7.51
C VAL A 55 -4.75 -8.66 9.02
N PRO A 56 -3.97 -7.96 9.89
CA PRO A 56 -4.11 -8.14 11.35
C PRO A 56 -5.42 -7.62 11.93
N ALA A 57 -5.99 -6.56 11.35
CA ALA A 57 -7.20 -5.91 11.86
C ALA A 57 -8.45 -6.26 11.05
N LEU A 58 -8.32 -7.03 9.95
CA LEU A 58 -9.38 -7.40 9.01
C LEU A 58 -10.14 -6.18 8.45
N THR A 59 -9.42 -5.06 8.26
CA THR A 59 -9.95 -3.81 7.71
C THR A 59 -9.53 -3.63 6.26
N GLY A 60 -10.21 -2.75 5.54
CA GLY A 60 -9.93 -2.48 4.13
C GLY A 60 -11.22 -2.33 3.33
N GLY A 61 -11.15 -2.62 2.03
CA GLY A 61 -12.29 -2.51 1.12
C GLY A 61 -12.14 -3.39 -0.11
N ILE A 62 -13.25 -3.72 -0.75
CA ILE A 62 -13.33 -4.52 -1.98
C ILE A 62 -14.08 -3.72 -3.03
N GLY A 63 -13.55 -3.70 -4.27
CA GLY A 63 -14.08 -2.93 -5.39
C GLY A 63 -13.89 -1.44 -5.22
N TYR A 64 -14.17 -0.67 -6.28
CA TYR A 64 -13.92 0.77 -6.28
C TYR A 64 -14.59 1.50 -5.11
N ASN A 65 -15.89 1.27 -4.90
CA ASN A 65 -16.63 1.96 -3.86
C ASN A 65 -16.17 1.56 -2.45
N GLY A 66 -15.92 0.26 -2.21
CA GLY A 66 -15.47 -0.23 -0.90
C GLY A 66 -14.08 0.31 -0.53
N VAL A 67 -13.15 0.32 -1.47
CA VAL A 67 -11.80 0.87 -1.24
C VAL A 67 -11.84 2.39 -1.07
N ARG A 68 -12.62 3.10 -1.89
CA ARG A 68 -12.78 4.54 -1.78
C ARG A 68 -13.41 4.94 -0.42
N ASP A 69 -14.42 4.20 0.02
CA ASP A 69 -15.06 4.42 1.34
C ASP A 69 -14.07 4.18 2.48
N PHE A 70 -13.29 3.10 2.41
CA PHE A 70 -12.24 2.81 3.37
C PHE A 70 -11.20 3.94 3.44
N TYR A 71 -10.67 4.38 2.32
CA TYR A 71 -9.71 5.49 2.28
C TYR A 71 -10.30 6.78 2.84
N THR A 72 -11.51 7.12 2.46
CA THR A 72 -12.18 8.35 2.91
C THR A 72 -12.41 8.36 4.41
N ASN A 73 -12.85 7.25 4.99
CA ASN A 73 -13.36 7.22 6.36
C ASN A 73 -12.36 6.69 7.38
N GLN A 74 -11.31 5.93 6.93
CA GLN A 74 -10.45 5.21 7.86
C GLN A 74 -8.96 5.50 7.71
N LEU A 75 -8.44 5.83 6.52
CA LEU A 75 -6.99 5.90 6.30
C LEU A 75 -6.48 7.27 5.88
N VAL A 76 -6.92 7.78 4.72
CA VAL A 76 -6.33 8.99 4.10
C VAL A 76 -6.57 10.21 4.97
N GLY A 77 -5.48 10.82 5.45
CA GLY A 77 -5.54 11.99 6.33
C GLY A 77 -6.08 11.70 7.75
N LYS A 78 -6.11 10.42 8.19
CA LYS A 78 -6.61 10.02 9.51
C LYS A 78 -5.51 9.71 10.52
N MET A 79 -4.27 9.58 10.07
CA MET A 79 -3.15 9.30 10.95
C MET A 79 -2.77 10.51 11.82
N PRO A 80 -2.16 10.27 13.00
CA PRO A 80 -1.59 11.32 13.84
C PRO A 80 -0.61 12.22 13.07
N ALA A 81 -0.55 13.50 13.46
CA ALA A 81 0.28 14.49 12.76
C ALA A 81 1.79 14.22 12.87
N ASP A 82 2.21 13.46 13.89
CA ASP A 82 3.61 13.07 14.13
C ASP A 82 3.98 11.75 13.42
N THR A 83 3.10 11.21 12.59
CA THR A 83 3.34 9.94 11.86
C THR A 83 4.58 10.05 10.99
N LYS A 84 5.45 9.04 11.12
CA LYS A 84 6.68 8.90 10.32
C LYS A 84 6.76 7.50 9.75
N ILE A 85 7.09 7.42 8.47
CA ILE A 85 7.37 6.18 7.76
C ILE A 85 8.86 6.12 7.50
N GLN A 86 9.51 5.08 8.02
CA GLN A 86 10.91 4.77 7.71
C GLN A 86 10.94 3.56 6.79
N HIS A 87 11.36 3.76 5.54
CA HIS A 87 11.58 2.68 4.61
C HIS A 87 12.83 1.87 5.02
N ILE A 88 12.73 0.54 5.00
CA ILE A 88 13.81 -0.39 5.34
C ILE A 88 14.32 -1.09 4.09
N SER A 89 13.44 -1.76 3.35
CA SER A 89 13.80 -2.49 2.13
C SER A 89 12.65 -2.54 1.14
N ARG A 90 13.00 -2.72 -0.16
CA ARG A 90 12.04 -2.91 -1.24
C ARG A 90 12.46 -4.04 -2.16
N THR A 91 11.55 -4.93 -2.46
CA THR A 91 11.70 -5.93 -3.53
C THR A 91 10.70 -5.63 -4.64
N VAL A 92 11.21 -5.43 -5.86
CA VAL A 92 10.40 -5.20 -7.05
C VAL A 92 10.43 -6.43 -7.94
N GLY A 93 9.30 -7.08 -8.10
CA GLY A 93 9.10 -8.21 -8.99
C GLY A 93 8.52 -7.78 -10.34
N LYS A 94 8.07 -8.76 -11.13
CA LYS A 94 7.50 -8.51 -12.46
C LYS A 94 6.21 -7.66 -12.41
N ASP A 95 5.37 -7.93 -11.40
CA ASP A 95 4.04 -7.34 -11.25
C ASP A 95 3.67 -7.15 -9.77
N GLN A 96 4.66 -7.12 -8.90
CA GLN A 96 4.48 -6.99 -7.46
C GLN A 96 5.64 -6.20 -6.84
N VAL A 97 5.32 -5.37 -5.86
CA VAL A 97 6.28 -4.71 -4.96
C VAL A 97 6.01 -5.17 -3.55
N VAL A 98 7.08 -5.47 -2.83
CA VAL A 98 7.05 -5.73 -1.38
C VAL A 98 7.94 -4.71 -0.70
N ASP A 99 7.35 -3.93 0.20
CA ASP A 99 8.06 -2.97 1.04
C ASP A 99 8.06 -3.40 2.49
N GLU A 100 9.22 -3.30 3.11
CA GLU A 100 9.39 -3.38 4.55
C GLU A 100 9.64 -1.96 5.08
N LEU A 101 8.87 -1.55 6.08
CA LEU A 101 8.93 -0.22 6.67
C LEU A 101 8.63 -0.24 8.17
N ILE A 102 8.99 0.84 8.86
CA ILE A 102 8.60 1.07 10.24
C ILE A 102 7.70 2.29 10.28
N LEU A 103 6.49 2.11 10.83
CA LEU A 103 5.53 3.16 11.10
C LEU A 103 5.68 3.62 12.56
N ARG A 104 5.86 4.93 12.78
CA ARG A 104 5.93 5.55 14.11
C ARG A 104 4.89 6.61 14.24
N PHE A 105 4.18 6.65 15.37
CA PHE A 105 3.20 7.69 15.69
C PHE A 105 2.89 7.70 17.19
N THR A 106 2.28 8.79 17.66
CA THR A 106 1.63 8.83 18.98
C THR A 106 0.14 8.54 18.80
N HIS A 107 -0.41 7.57 19.54
CA HIS A 107 -1.83 7.21 19.49
C HIS A 107 -2.69 8.30 20.17
N ASP A 108 -2.81 9.48 19.52
CA ASP A 108 -3.51 10.67 19.99
C ASP A 108 -4.97 10.77 19.51
N ARG A 109 -5.38 9.85 18.66
CA ARG A 109 -6.73 9.75 18.06
C ARG A 109 -7.13 8.33 17.78
N GLU A 110 -8.41 8.06 17.51
CA GLU A 110 -8.87 6.77 17.02
C GLU A 110 -8.26 6.49 15.64
N ILE A 111 -7.64 5.33 15.47
CA ILE A 111 -7.08 4.85 14.21
C ILE A 111 -7.87 3.63 13.77
N LYS A 112 -8.98 3.85 13.08
CA LYS A 112 -10.01 2.83 12.80
C LYS A 112 -9.50 1.60 12.07
N PHE A 113 -8.51 1.77 11.17
CA PHE A 113 -8.01 0.64 10.39
C PHE A 113 -7.02 -0.25 11.15
N MET A 114 -6.41 0.23 12.24
CA MET A 114 -5.45 -0.54 13.06
C MET A 114 -6.01 -0.91 14.43
N LEU A 115 -6.77 0.00 15.03
CA LEU A 115 -7.28 -0.07 16.42
C LEU A 115 -8.76 0.33 16.45
N PRO A 116 -9.65 -0.40 15.72
CA PRO A 116 -11.06 -0.03 15.66
C PRO A 116 -11.70 -0.03 17.04
N GLY A 117 -12.38 1.06 17.39
CA GLY A 117 -13.08 1.20 18.67
C GLY A 117 -12.18 1.47 19.88
N ILE A 118 -10.86 1.62 19.68
CA ILE A 118 -9.93 1.91 20.77
C ILE A 118 -9.76 3.43 20.89
N PRO A 119 -10.11 4.03 22.04
CA PRO A 119 -9.89 5.45 22.28
C PRO A 119 -8.39 5.78 22.37
N PRO A 120 -8.00 7.04 22.10
CA PRO A 120 -6.60 7.45 22.15
C PRO A 120 -5.97 7.17 23.53
N THR A 121 -4.77 6.60 23.52
CA THR A 121 -4.05 6.21 24.74
C THR A 121 -2.89 7.16 25.07
N GLY A 122 -2.51 8.04 24.12
CA GLY A 122 -1.35 8.92 24.22
C GLY A 122 0.00 8.20 24.19
N LYS A 123 0.01 6.89 23.88
CA LYS A 123 1.23 6.07 23.82
C LYS A 123 1.93 6.21 22.48
N SER A 124 3.27 6.22 22.51
CA SER A 124 4.09 6.11 21.31
C SER A 124 4.10 4.68 20.77
N VAL A 125 4.01 4.56 19.46
CA VAL A 125 4.02 3.30 18.71
C VAL A 125 5.18 3.31 17.74
N GLU A 126 5.90 2.19 17.69
CA GLU A 126 6.88 1.85 16.65
C GLU A 126 6.56 0.44 16.15
N LEU A 127 6.12 0.34 14.90
CA LEU A 127 5.55 -0.90 14.38
C LEU A 127 6.10 -1.23 13.00
N PRO A 128 6.86 -2.35 12.86
CA PRO A 128 7.25 -2.87 11.56
C PRO A 128 6.02 -3.27 10.73
N HIS A 129 6.05 -2.92 9.44
CA HIS A 129 5.03 -3.26 8.46
C HIS A 129 5.65 -3.93 7.25
N VAL A 130 4.92 -4.85 6.65
CA VAL A 130 5.18 -5.34 5.30
C VAL A 130 3.97 -5.01 4.44
N VAL A 131 4.21 -4.32 3.34
CA VAL A 131 3.19 -3.99 2.33
C VAL A 131 3.47 -4.80 1.08
N VAL A 132 2.52 -5.62 0.67
CA VAL A 132 2.56 -6.39 -0.57
C VAL A 132 1.56 -5.78 -1.54
N MET A 133 2.06 -5.14 -2.58
CA MET A 133 1.26 -4.43 -3.57
C MET A 133 1.37 -5.14 -4.92
N LYS A 134 0.23 -5.59 -5.45
CA LYS A 134 0.13 -6.26 -6.76
C LYS A 134 -0.31 -5.29 -7.83
N PHE A 135 0.25 -5.43 -9.02
CA PHE A 135 -0.01 -4.55 -10.15
C PHE A 135 -0.64 -5.30 -11.34
N ASN A 136 -1.49 -4.60 -12.06
CA ASN A 136 -1.92 -4.93 -13.40
C ASN A 136 -1.50 -3.78 -14.33
N GLY A 137 -0.44 -4.00 -15.12
CA GLY A 137 0.23 -2.95 -15.88
C GLY A 137 0.80 -1.88 -14.95
N ASN A 138 0.34 -0.65 -15.10
CA ASN A 138 0.76 0.50 -14.28
C ASN A 138 -0.27 0.89 -13.21
N LYS A 139 -1.15 -0.02 -12.82
CA LYS A 139 -2.19 0.21 -11.81
C LYS A 139 -2.12 -0.84 -10.72
N ILE A 140 -2.33 -0.40 -9.49
CA ILE A 140 -2.39 -1.25 -8.32
C ILE A 140 -3.69 -2.05 -8.35
N ALA A 141 -3.56 -3.37 -8.32
CA ALA A 141 -4.70 -4.29 -8.31
C ALA A 141 -5.16 -4.57 -6.88
N HIS A 142 -4.21 -4.76 -5.98
CA HIS A 142 -4.51 -4.93 -4.56
C HIS A 142 -3.31 -4.64 -3.67
N GLU A 143 -3.62 -4.47 -2.38
CA GLU A 143 -2.68 -4.31 -1.31
C GLU A 143 -3.00 -5.26 -0.17
N HIS A 144 -1.99 -5.95 0.32
CA HIS A 144 -2.02 -6.66 1.60
C HIS A 144 -1.01 -6.03 2.55
N ILE A 145 -1.48 -5.60 3.71
CA ILE A 145 -0.67 -4.93 4.70
C ILE A 145 -0.60 -5.80 5.96
N TYR A 146 0.61 -6.02 6.45
CA TYR A 146 0.90 -6.89 7.59
C TYR A 146 1.65 -6.12 8.66
N TRP A 147 1.29 -6.35 9.89
CA TRP A 147 2.02 -5.94 11.10
C TRP A 147 1.72 -6.93 12.23
N ASP A 148 2.46 -6.83 13.34
CA ASP A 148 2.16 -7.60 14.54
C ASP A 148 1.15 -6.87 15.42
N GLN A 149 -0.10 -7.36 15.43
CA GLN A 149 -1.18 -6.78 16.23
C GLN A 149 -0.93 -6.94 17.74
N ALA A 150 -0.29 -8.01 18.17
CA ALA A 150 0.02 -8.21 19.59
C ALA A 150 1.00 -7.15 20.07
N SER A 151 2.05 -6.86 19.30
CA SER A 151 2.99 -5.76 19.60
C SER A 151 2.28 -4.41 19.63
N LEU A 152 1.39 -4.13 18.70
CA LEU A 152 0.62 -2.88 18.69
C LEU A 152 -0.22 -2.74 19.96
N LEU A 153 -1.01 -3.77 20.31
CA LEU A 153 -1.85 -3.78 21.50
C LEU A 153 -1.03 -3.63 22.80
N ALA A 154 0.14 -4.25 22.88
CA ALA A 154 1.04 -4.09 24.02
C ALA A 154 1.61 -2.67 24.15
N GLN A 155 2.00 -2.06 23.01
CA GLN A 155 2.54 -0.70 23.01
C GLN A 155 1.50 0.34 23.43
N VAL A 156 0.24 0.16 23.05
CA VAL A 156 -0.85 1.04 23.49
C VAL A 156 -1.43 0.67 24.87
N GLY A 157 -0.88 -0.38 25.54
CA GLY A 157 -1.24 -0.75 26.90
C GLY A 157 -2.49 -1.61 27.04
N LEU A 158 -2.94 -2.25 25.95
CA LEU A 158 -4.13 -3.12 25.94
C LEU A 158 -3.77 -4.63 26.06
N LEU A 159 -2.51 -4.98 25.95
CA LEU A 159 -2.01 -6.33 26.12
C LEU A 159 -0.79 -6.32 27.04
N ASP A 160 -0.80 -7.18 28.07
CA ASP A 160 0.37 -7.36 28.93
C ASP A 160 1.46 -8.15 28.18
N LYS A 161 2.67 -7.59 28.10
CA LYS A 161 3.83 -8.25 27.48
C LYS A 161 4.14 -9.62 28.08
N LYS A 162 3.84 -9.84 29.36
CA LYS A 162 4.03 -11.13 30.04
C LYS A 162 3.09 -12.23 29.50
N THR A 163 2.08 -11.87 28.73
CA THR A 163 1.07 -12.83 28.25
C THR A 163 1.50 -13.51 26.95
N TYR A 164 2.48 -12.94 26.20
CA TYR A 164 2.87 -13.46 24.87
C TYR A 164 4.40 -13.55 24.65
N LEU A 165 5.21 -13.25 25.67
CA LEU A 165 6.64 -13.52 25.74
C LEU A 165 6.91 -14.64 26.75
#